data_38a41ff855e3f06a40b22601a070a8c2
#
_entry.id   38a41ff855e3f06a40b22601a070a8c2
#
_cell.length_a   1.000
_cell.length_b   1.000
_cell.length_c   1.000
_cell.angle_alpha   90.00
_cell.angle_beta   90.00
_cell.angle_gamma   90.00
#
_symmetry.space_group_name_H-M   'P 1'
#
loop_
_entity.id
_entity.type
_entity.pdbx_description
1 polymer ?
#
loop_
_entity_poly.entity_id
_entity_poly.type
_entity_poly.pdbx_seq_one_letter_code
_entity_poly.pdbx_strand_id
1 'polypeptide(L)'
;MKNVTTDSFETDVLKSDKPVLVDFWAAWCGPCRAVAPILEEIDGEQEKIDIVKGNVDEHPELAQRYQITSIPNMKVFQGGEVVKDIIGATPKAALAADLAQWL
;
A
#
# COMPACT_ATOMS: atom_id res chain seq x y z
N MET A 1 3.62 9.61 -3.74
CA MET A 1 3.64 8.53 -2.72
C MET A 1 5.09 8.23 -2.33
N LYS A 2 5.32 8.05 -1.05
CA LYS A 2 6.64 7.71 -0.52
C LYS A 2 6.98 6.25 -0.81
N ASN A 3 8.24 6.00 -1.17
CA ASN A 3 8.75 4.64 -1.28
C ASN A 3 9.20 4.16 0.09
N VAL A 4 8.74 2.98 0.52
CA VAL A 4 9.24 2.35 1.74
C VAL A 4 10.18 1.22 1.36
N THR A 5 11.16 0.98 2.22
CA THR A 5 12.20 -0.04 2.02
C THR A 5 12.15 -1.04 3.16
N THR A 6 12.91 -2.12 3.04
CA THR A 6 13.06 -3.08 4.13
C THR A 6 13.51 -2.36 5.41
N ASP A 7 14.47 -1.43 5.28
CA ASP A 7 15.03 -0.71 6.42
C ASP A 7 14.09 0.37 6.99
N SER A 8 13.29 1.03 6.15
CA SER A 8 12.41 2.10 6.60
C SER A 8 11.03 1.61 7.05
N PHE A 9 10.70 0.36 6.79
CA PHE A 9 9.34 -0.16 6.96
C PHE A 9 8.85 -0.04 8.41
N GLU A 10 9.70 -0.38 9.36
CA GLU A 10 9.32 -0.30 10.78
C GLU A 10 8.96 1.13 11.17
N THR A 11 9.82 2.10 10.85
CA THR A 11 9.59 3.50 11.20
C THR A 11 8.41 4.10 10.42
N ASP A 12 8.37 3.88 9.11
CA ASP A 12 7.39 4.55 8.25
C ASP A 12 6.00 3.92 8.30
N VAL A 13 5.92 2.64 8.60
CA VAL A 13 4.65 1.91 8.58
C VAL A 13 4.26 1.39 9.95
N LEU A 14 5.10 0.55 10.56
CA LEU A 14 4.72 -0.16 11.79
C LEU A 14 4.59 0.76 12.99
N LYS A 15 5.40 1.81 13.06
CA LYS A 15 5.39 2.78 14.17
C LYS A 15 4.61 4.05 13.85
N SER A 16 3.92 4.09 12.73
CA SER A 16 3.13 5.28 12.35
C SER A 16 1.95 5.47 13.30
N ASP A 17 1.68 6.73 13.65
CA ASP A 17 0.51 7.12 14.42
C ASP A 17 -0.77 7.12 13.59
N LYS A 18 -0.63 7.15 12.27
CA LYS A 18 -1.74 7.16 11.31
C LYS A 18 -1.88 5.79 10.67
N PRO A 19 -3.06 5.42 10.19
CA PRO A 19 -3.19 4.28 9.30
C PRO A 19 -2.33 4.48 8.05
N VAL A 20 -1.72 3.41 7.56
CA VAL A 20 -0.85 3.44 6.38
C VAL A 20 -1.31 2.38 5.40
N LEU A 21 -1.59 2.78 4.16
CA LEU A 21 -1.81 1.84 3.07
C LEU A 21 -0.46 1.61 2.38
N VAL A 22 -0.04 0.37 2.30
CA VAL A 22 1.18 -0.01 1.57
C VAL A 22 0.77 -0.72 0.29
N ASP A 23 1.18 -0.17 -0.85
CA ASP A 23 1.02 -0.78 -2.17
C ASP A 23 2.28 -1.59 -2.49
N PHE A 24 2.18 -2.92 -2.39
CA PHE A 24 3.25 -3.81 -2.81
C PHE A 24 3.16 -4.02 -4.31
N TRP A 25 4.23 -3.64 -5.03
CA TRP A 25 4.23 -3.55 -6.49
C TRP A 25 5.56 -3.98 -7.09
N ALA A 26 5.58 -4.12 -8.42
CA ALA A 26 6.81 -4.34 -9.19
C ALA A 26 6.71 -3.59 -10.53
N ALA A 27 7.86 -3.21 -11.07
CA ALA A 27 7.92 -2.41 -12.30
C ALA A 27 7.37 -3.16 -13.53
N TRP A 28 7.48 -4.49 -13.55
CA TRP A 28 6.99 -5.34 -14.66
C TRP A 28 5.48 -5.61 -14.58
N CYS A 29 4.83 -5.22 -13.52
CA CYS A 29 3.43 -5.55 -13.26
C CYS A 29 2.50 -4.52 -13.91
N GLY A 30 1.77 -4.92 -14.95
CA GLY A 30 0.80 -4.06 -15.64
C GLY A 30 -0.31 -3.55 -14.73
N PRO A 31 -1.01 -4.42 -13.99
CA PRO A 31 -2.04 -4.01 -13.03
C PRO A 31 -1.52 -3.06 -11.95
N CYS A 32 -0.27 -3.23 -11.51
CA CYS A 32 0.36 -2.29 -10.56
C CYS A 32 0.46 -0.89 -11.13
N ARG A 33 0.85 -0.79 -12.42
CA ARG A 33 0.94 0.51 -13.11
C ARG A 33 -0.42 1.15 -13.30
N ALA A 34 -1.47 0.34 -13.43
CA ALA A 34 -2.83 0.85 -13.57
C ALA A 34 -3.37 1.45 -12.26
N VAL A 35 -3.04 0.86 -11.12
CA VAL A 35 -3.53 1.32 -9.81
C VAL A 35 -2.71 2.48 -9.24
N ALA A 36 -1.45 2.62 -9.62
CA ALA A 36 -0.56 3.65 -9.07
C ALA A 36 -1.12 5.08 -9.19
N PRO A 37 -1.57 5.54 -10.37
CA PRO A 37 -2.14 6.90 -10.47
C PRO A 37 -3.42 7.08 -9.68
N ILE A 38 -4.20 6.02 -9.49
CA ILE A 38 -5.41 6.04 -8.68
C ILE A 38 -5.05 6.28 -7.22
N LEU A 39 -4.04 5.58 -6.72
CA LEU A 39 -3.55 5.76 -5.35
C LEU A 39 -2.96 7.16 -5.15
N GLU A 40 -2.22 7.68 -6.12
CA GLU A 40 -1.68 9.03 -6.05
C GLU A 40 -2.79 10.08 -6.00
N GLU A 41 -3.85 9.87 -6.75
CA GLU A 41 -5.01 10.76 -6.75
C GLU A 41 -5.69 10.77 -5.39
N ILE A 42 -5.93 9.60 -4.79
CA ILE A 42 -6.51 9.49 -3.45
C ILE A 42 -5.58 10.13 -2.41
N ASP A 43 -4.28 9.88 -2.50
CA ASP A 43 -3.29 10.46 -1.60
C ASP A 43 -3.32 11.99 -1.62
N GLY A 44 -3.48 12.58 -2.81
CA GLY A 44 -3.56 14.03 -2.96
C GLY A 44 -4.87 14.65 -2.46
N GLU A 45 -5.91 13.87 -2.23
CA GLU A 45 -7.23 14.35 -1.83
C GLU A 45 -7.46 14.35 -0.31
N GLN A 46 -6.58 13.72 0.46
CA GLN A 46 -6.80 13.54 1.91
C GLN A 46 -5.49 13.35 2.67
N GLU A 47 -5.54 13.50 4.00
CA GLU A 47 -4.38 13.37 4.88
C GLU A 47 -4.63 12.43 6.06
N LYS A 48 -5.75 11.71 6.08
CA LYS A 48 -6.12 10.84 7.21
C LYS A 48 -5.38 9.52 7.18
N ILE A 49 -5.04 9.01 5.99
CA ILE A 49 -4.28 7.79 5.81
C ILE A 49 -3.05 8.12 4.95
N ASP A 50 -1.89 7.60 5.33
CA ASP A 50 -0.70 7.71 4.52
C ASP A 50 -0.70 6.61 3.46
N ILE A 51 -0.42 6.96 2.22
CA ILE A 51 -0.32 5.99 1.13
C ILE A 51 1.13 5.92 0.67
N VAL A 52 1.72 4.74 0.79
CA VAL A 52 3.12 4.48 0.46
C VAL A 52 3.22 3.26 -0.44
N LYS A 53 4.38 3.05 -1.05
CA LYS A 53 4.59 1.91 -1.93
C LYS A 53 5.89 1.19 -1.62
N GLY A 54 5.88 -0.14 -1.74
CA GLY A 54 7.04 -0.98 -1.52
C GLY A 54 7.28 -1.89 -2.73
N ASN A 55 8.46 -1.77 -3.35
CA ASN A 55 8.83 -2.58 -4.51
C ASN A 55 9.29 -3.97 -4.04
N VAL A 56 8.54 -5.01 -4.42
CA VAL A 56 8.82 -6.37 -3.96
C VAL A 56 10.08 -6.97 -4.58
N ASP A 57 10.51 -6.48 -5.74
CA ASP A 57 11.74 -6.95 -6.37
C ASP A 57 12.97 -6.37 -5.68
N GLU A 58 12.89 -5.11 -5.27
CA GLU A 58 13.98 -4.44 -4.55
C GLU A 58 14.03 -4.84 -3.08
N HIS A 59 12.88 -5.20 -2.50
CA HIS A 59 12.76 -5.55 -1.09
C HIS A 59 12.01 -6.87 -0.92
N PRO A 60 12.61 -8.00 -1.38
CA PRO A 60 11.95 -9.30 -1.31
C PRO A 60 11.64 -9.77 0.11
N GLU A 61 12.37 -9.27 1.11
CA GLU A 61 12.12 -9.58 2.51
C GLU A 61 10.75 -9.12 2.96
N LEU A 62 10.26 -7.99 2.44
CA LEU A 62 8.90 -7.50 2.76
C LEU A 62 7.84 -8.43 2.17
N ALA A 63 8.03 -8.87 0.93
CA ALA A 63 7.11 -9.80 0.29
C ALA A 63 7.04 -11.13 1.05
N GLN A 64 8.18 -11.63 1.52
CA GLN A 64 8.25 -12.86 2.31
C GLN A 64 7.57 -12.70 3.66
N ARG A 65 7.83 -11.59 4.35
CA ARG A 65 7.26 -11.32 5.68
C ARG A 65 5.74 -11.32 5.64
N TYR A 66 5.15 -10.72 4.61
CA TYR A 66 3.70 -10.58 4.49
C TYR A 66 3.08 -11.58 3.53
N GLN A 67 3.84 -12.58 3.10
CA GLN A 67 3.37 -13.66 2.22
C GLN A 67 2.67 -13.13 0.95
N ILE A 68 3.30 -12.15 0.32
CA ILE A 68 2.79 -11.54 -0.90
C ILE A 68 2.99 -12.51 -2.07
N THR A 69 1.89 -13.02 -2.62
CA THR A 69 1.91 -13.95 -3.76
C THR A 69 1.31 -13.36 -5.02
N SER A 70 0.51 -12.31 -4.88
CA SER A 70 -0.13 -11.61 -6.01
C SER A 70 0.04 -10.13 -5.83
N ILE A 71 0.35 -9.41 -6.91
CA ILE A 71 0.50 -7.96 -6.91
C ILE A 71 -0.36 -7.32 -8.01
N PRO A 72 -0.86 -6.07 -7.83
CA PRO A 72 -0.66 -5.24 -6.65
C PRO A 72 -1.38 -5.83 -5.43
N ASN A 73 -0.73 -5.75 -4.29
CA ASN A 73 -1.31 -6.15 -3.01
C ASN A 73 -1.27 -4.92 -2.11
N MET A 74 -2.43 -4.40 -1.77
CA MET A 74 -2.54 -3.18 -0.95
C MET A 74 -3.02 -3.58 0.43
N LYS A 75 -2.20 -3.29 1.45
CA LYS A 75 -2.52 -3.62 2.83
C LYS A 75 -2.64 -2.34 3.64
N VAL A 76 -3.70 -2.24 4.45
CA VAL A 76 -3.82 -1.16 5.43
C VAL A 76 -3.24 -1.65 6.74
N PHE A 77 -2.28 -0.89 7.26
CA PHE A 77 -1.65 -1.13 8.57
C PHE A 77 -2.18 -0.10 9.56
N GLN A 78 -2.53 -0.55 10.74
CA GLN A 78 -2.95 0.33 11.82
C GLN A 78 -2.42 -0.23 13.14
N GLY A 79 -1.67 0.59 13.87
CA GLY A 79 -1.03 0.13 15.11
C GLY A 79 -0.04 -1.00 14.89
N GLY A 80 0.61 -1.03 13.72
CA GLY A 80 1.59 -2.06 13.37
C GLY A 80 1.00 -3.36 12.86
N GLU A 81 -0.31 -3.44 12.69
CA GLU A 81 -0.99 -4.66 12.25
C GLU A 81 -1.73 -4.46 10.94
N VAL A 82 -1.79 -5.51 10.11
CA VAL A 82 -2.59 -5.50 8.89
C VAL A 82 -4.05 -5.61 9.27
N VAL A 83 -4.84 -4.60 8.88
CA VAL A 83 -6.28 -4.56 9.18
C VAL A 83 -7.15 -4.70 7.93
N LYS A 84 -6.55 -4.63 6.74
CA LYS A 84 -7.27 -4.82 5.47
C LYS A 84 -6.31 -5.24 4.37
N ASP A 85 -6.77 -6.15 3.51
CA ASP A 85 -6.09 -6.56 2.29
C ASP A 85 -6.95 -6.23 1.08
N ILE A 86 -6.34 -5.63 0.06
CA ILE A 86 -6.98 -5.36 -1.23
C ILE A 86 -6.03 -5.89 -2.30
N ILE A 87 -6.44 -6.92 -3.04
CA ILE A 87 -5.58 -7.59 -4.01
C ILE A 87 -6.08 -7.33 -5.43
N GLY A 88 -5.14 -6.93 -6.30
CA GLY A 88 -5.43 -6.68 -7.71
C GLY A 88 -5.77 -5.22 -8.00
N ALA A 89 -5.72 -4.85 -9.27
CA ALA A 89 -6.09 -3.51 -9.71
C ALA A 89 -7.57 -3.26 -9.41
N THR A 90 -7.83 -2.15 -8.75
CA THR A 90 -9.17 -1.81 -8.25
C THR A 90 -9.53 -0.41 -8.74
N PRO A 91 -10.71 -0.20 -9.35
CA PRO A 91 -11.15 1.13 -9.78
C PRO A 91 -11.24 2.09 -8.60
N LYS A 92 -11.05 3.38 -8.87
CA LYS A 92 -11.00 4.40 -7.81
C LYS A 92 -12.22 4.37 -6.89
N ALA A 93 -13.44 4.27 -7.44
CA ALA A 93 -14.65 4.26 -6.64
C ALA A 93 -14.72 3.06 -5.68
N ALA A 94 -14.32 1.89 -6.17
CA ALA A 94 -14.30 0.67 -5.35
C ALA A 94 -13.20 0.75 -4.28
N LEU A 95 -12.04 1.29 -4.65
CA LEU A 95 -10.92 1.46 -3.72
C LEU A 95 -11.28 2.48 -2.62
N ALA A 96 -11.92 3.58 -2.98
CA ALA A 96 -12.39 4.57 -2.02
C ALA A 96 -13.42 3.97 -1.06
N ALA A 97 -14.32 3.11 -1.57
CA ALA A 97 -15.30 2.42 -0.74
C ALA A 97 -14.61 1.45 0.24
N ASP A 98 -13.60 0.71 -0.23
CA ASP A 98 -12.83 -0.20 0.61
C ASP A 98 -12.08 0.54 1.73
N LEU A 99 -11.67 1.79 1.47
CA LEU A 99 -10.89 2.61 2.40
C LEU A 99 -11.77 3.59 3.19
N ALA A 100 -13.09 3.54 3.04
CA ALA A 100 -14.00 4.59 3.54
C ALA A 100 -13.83 4.88 5.03
N GLN A 101 -13.57 3.87 5.87
CA GLN A 101 -13.42 4.10 7.31
C GLN A 101 -12.15 4.89 7.67
N TRP A 102 -11.19 5.02 6.75
CA TRP A 102 -9.94 5.76 6.97
C TRP A 102 -9.86 7.06 6.16
N LEU A 103 -10.85 7.33 5.33
CA LEU A 103 -10.87 8.55 4.49
C LEU A 103 -11.79 9.67 5.06
#